data_2bdb01c688d8a343bfe6d06d1b1f340e
#
_entry.id   2bdb01c688d8a343bfe6d06d1b1f340e
#
_cell.length_a   1.000
_cell.length_b   1.000
_cell.length_c   1.000
_cell.angle_alpha   90.00
_cell.angle_beta   90.00
_cell.angle_gamma   90.00
#
_symmetry.space_group_name_H-M   'P 1'
#
loop_
_entity.id
_entity.type
_entity.pdbx_description
1 polymer ?
#
loop_
_entity_poly.entity_id
_entity_poly.type
_entity_poly.pdbx_seq_one_letter_code
_entity_poly.pdbx_strand_id
1 'polypeptide(L)'
;MLDIQGRKYAAVTVCDVTLYDLITHYPVMYFDTLQVTSIDGSTEVTEIQGGKGNPILASISHSKNIDVQFDDAIMTMSSLAVLTGGELDIAYDANKITMTNTEIVTLAENDENVVLSEKAKKGTFVYIGKMVDGVVSTVTRTEKALAEESNTITLSSFHLFDGGAQPKAGQYRVFYEYELGTPTAENGNRNLSELTVLADKFAGTYRFIGDTLLFNQYTGMNDIFQIEIPKLKLDGSFSFSLNAATEAVVFSFKGKALRDDLGQLIIFRNLNQESKTGGDLGSGQFDGRYNKLPAKEVTIDIDDRDIHDTGIVYPIHDEEASA
;
A
#
# COMPACT_ATOMS: atom_id res chain seq x y z
N MET A 1 18.70 -17.53 -39.85
CA MET A 1 19.90 -16.68 -40.02
C MET A 1 20.12 -16.03 -38.66
N LEU A 2 21.24 -16.30 -37.97
CA LEU A 2 21.55 -15.61 -36.70
C LEU A 2 21.79 -14.14 -37.07
N ASP A 3 20.97 -13.24 -36.52
CA ASP A 3 21.17 -11.80 -36.61
C ASP A 3 22.36 -11.42 -35.74
N ILE A 4 23.54 -11.33 -36.31
CA ILE A 4 24.81 -11.07 -35.61
C ILE A 4 24.85 -9.63 -35.08
N GLN A 5 24.01 -8.72 -35.58
CA GLN A 5 23.99 -7.33 -35.13
C GLN A 5 23.01 -7.07 -33.98
N GLY A 6 22.09 -7.97 -33.75
CA GLY A 6 21.06 -7.80 -32.72
C GLY A 6 20.24 -6.51 -32.86
N ARG A 7 18.98 -6.56 -32.53
CA ARG A 7 18.14 -5.34 -32.48
C ARG A 7 18.57 -4.50 -31.27
N LYS A 8 18.71 -3.21 -31.48
CA LYS A 8 19.07 -2.26 -30.42
C LYS A 8 17.81 -1.63 -29.86
N TYR A 9 17.71 -1.62 -28.53
CA TYR A 9 16.57 -1.10 -27.80
C TYR A 9 16.99 0.00 -26.85
N ALA A 10 16.09 0.95 -26.63
CA ALA A 10 16.20 1.94 -25.58
C ALA A 10 14.96 1.85 -24.69
N ALA A 11 15.15 1.87 -23.37
CA ALA A 11 14.04 1.97 -22.43
C ALA A 11 13.35 3.32 -22.57
N VAL A 12 12.02 3.33 -22.67
CA VAL A 12 11.23 4.54 -22.92
C VAL A 12 10.44 4.93 -21.69
N THR A 13 10.04 3.96 -20.86
CA THR A 13 9.19 4.17 -19.71
C THR A 13 9.59 3.24 -18.55
N VAL A 14 9.05 3.50 -17.37
CA VAL A 14 9.09 2.58 -16.24
C VAL A 14 8.21 1.36 -16.48
N CYS A 15 8.34 0.32 -15.65
CA CYS A 15 7.45 -0.84 -15.73
C CYS A 15 6.15 -0.58 -15.00
N ASP A 16 5.03 -1.05 -15.55
CA ASP A 16 3.84 -1.35 -14.79
C ASP A 16 4.04 -2.72 -14.14
N VAL A 17 3.82 -2.80 -12.85
CA VAL A 17 4.16 -4.01 -12.07
C VAL A 17 2.92 -4.67 -11.51
N THR A 18 2.79 -5.98 -11.74
CA THR A 18 1.78 -6.82 -11.12
C THR A 18 2.43 -7.89 -10.27
N LEU A 19 1.99 -7.99 -9.01
CA LEU A 19 2.36 -9.07 -8.10
C LEU A 19 1.24 -10.10 -8.06
N TYR A 20 1.62 -11.39 -8.22
CA TYR A 20 0.70 -12.51 -8.15
C TYR A 20 1.05 -13.41 -6.96
N ASP A 21 0.03 -13.94 -6.32
CA ASP A 21 0.20 -14.99 -5.32
C ASP A 21 0.76 -16.27 -5.97
N LEU A 22 1.69 -16.93 -5.29
CA LEU A 22 2.37 -18.11 -5.83
C LEU A 22 1.51 -19.38 -5.86
N ILE A 23 0.50 -19.45 -5.00
CA ILE A 23 -0.35 -20.65 -4.81
C ILE A 23 -1.60 -20.53 -5.66
N THR A 24 -2.31 -19.42 -5.49
CA THR A 24 -3.62 -19.20 -6.15
C THR A 24 -3.47 -18.63 -7.55
N HIS A 25 -2.31 -18.03 -7.87
CA HIS A 25 -2.03 -17.31 -9.12
C HIS A 25 -2.93 -16.08 -9.37
N TYR A 26 -3.67 -15.63 -8.36
CA TYR A 26 -4.43 -14.38 -8.45
C TYR A 26 -3.52 -13.16 -8.35
N PRO A 27 -3.84 -12.07 -9.06
CA PRO A 27 -3.14 -10.79 -8.87
C PRO A 27 -3.47 -10.27 -7.47
N VAL A 28 -2.42 -9.97 -6.70
CA VAL A 28 -2.51 -9.41 -5.33
C VAL A 28 -2.43 -7.90 -5.37
N MET A 29 -1.58 -7.36 -6.25
CA MET A 29 -1.34 -5.93 -6.34
C MET A 29 -0.92 -5.54 -7.75
N TYR A 30 -1.39 -4.37 -8.18
CA TYR A 30 -1.01 -3.74 -9.45
C TYR A 30 -0.50 -2.31 -9.16
N PHE A 31 0.64 -1.97 -9.73
CA PHE A 31 1.29 -0.67 -9.63
C PHE A 31 1.41 -0.05 -11.01
N ASP A 32 0.71 1.04 -11.24
CA ASP A 32 0.71 1.85 -12.46
C ASP A 32 1.25 3.28 -12.24
N THR A 33 1.67 3.60 -11.02
CA THR A 33 2.16 4.92 -10.62
C THR A 33 3.65 4.91 -10.26
N LEU A 34 4.39 3.90 -10.72
CA LEU A 34 5.81 3.77 -10.43
C LEU A 34 6.62 4.90 -11.07
N GLN A 35 7.57 5.43 -10.33
CA GLN A 35 8.55 6.42 -10.80
C GLN A 35 9.87 5.79 -11.21
N VAL A 36 10.25 4.71 -10.55
CA VAL A 36 11.49 4.00 -10.80
C VAL A 36 11.24 2.50 -10.73
N THR A 37 11.86 1.77 -11.63
CA THR A 37 12.00 0.31 -11.53
C THR A 37 13.44 -0.03 -11.86
N SER A 38 14.15 -0.65 -10.94
CA SER A 38 15.51 -1.14 -11.15
C SER A 38 15.61 -2.64 -10.86
N ILE A 39 16.44 -3.31 -11.64
CA ILE A 39 16.73 -4.73 -11.49
C ILE A 39 18.24 -4.88 -11.61
N ASP A 40 18.87 -5.24 -10.49
CA ASP A 40 20.32 -5.34 -10.37
C ASP A 40 20.76 -6.80 -10.26
N GLY A 41 21.57 -7.24 -11.21
CA GLY A 41 22.14 -8.58 -11.23
C GLY A 41 23.60 -8.58 -10.74
N SER A 42 23.93 -9.41 -9.78
CA SER A 42 25.31 -9.58 -9.30
C SER A 42 25.72 -11.05 -9.28
N THR A 43 27.01 -11.28 -9.43
CA THR A 43 27.60 -12.64 -9.37
C THR A 43 28.85 -12.57 -8.49
N GLU A 44 28.92 -13.47 -7.52
CA GLU A 44 30.12 -13.60 -6.70
C GLU A 44 31.15 -14.46 -7.43
N VAL A 45 32.41 -14.10 -7.26
CA VAL A 45 33.54 -14.75 -7.93
C VAL A 45 34.59 -15.10 -6.88
N THR A 46 35.05 -16.34 -6.90
CA THR A 46 36.21 -16.76 -6.14
C THR A 46 37.41 -16.90 -7.07
N GLU A 47 38.48 -16.23 -6.73
CA GLU A 47 39.75 -16.30 -7.47
C GLU A 47 40.71 -17.22 -6.81
N ILE A 48 41.31 -18.12 -7.59
CA ILE A 48 42.39 -19.01 -7.15
C ILE A 48 43.70 -18.36 -7.61
N GLN A 49 44.54 -18.04 -6.66
CA GLN A 49 45.83 -17.40 -6.90
C GLN A 49 46.96 -18.38 -6.54
N GLY A 50 48.09 -18.27 -7.24
CA GLY A 50 49.25 -19.13 -6.92
C GLY A 50 50.43 -18.90 -7.87
N GLY A 51 51.56 -19.55 -7.57
CA GLY A 51 52.79 -19.42 -8.34
C GLY A 51 53.64 -18.21 -7.93
N LYS A 52 54.77 -18.02 -8.62
CA LYS A 52 55.72 -16.93 -8.33
C LYS A 52 55.12 -15.57 -8.72
N GLY A 53 54.91 -14.70 -7.75
CA GLY A 53 54.22 -13.41 -7.96
C GLY A 53 52.71 -13.46 -7.70
N ASN A 54 52.17 -14.62 -7.26
CA ASN A 54 50.76 -14.80 -6.86
C ASN A 54 49.71 -14.33 -7.91
N PRO A 55 49.89 -14.65 -9.20
CA PRO A 55 48.88 -14.25 -10.21
C PRO A 55 47.58 -15.06 -10.01
N ILE A 56 46.45 -14.49 -10.51
CA ILE A 56 45.16 -15.19 -10.60
C ILE A 56 45.31 -16.34 -11.59
N LEU A 57 45.14 -17.58 -11.13
CA LEU A 57 45.24 -18.79 -11.96
C LEU A 57 43.88 -19.21 -12.50
N ALA A 58 42.82 -19.04 -11.73
CA ALA A 58 41.45 -19.35 -12.11
C ALA A 58 40.47 -18.39 -11.42
N SER A 59 39.33 -18.21 -12.04
CA SER A 59 38.21 -17.42 -11.51
C SER A 59 36.95 -18.27 -11.64
N ILE A 60 36.30 -18.59 -10.53
CA ILE A 60 35.10 -19.43 -10.45
C ILE A 60 33.93 -18.55 -10.03
N SER A 61 32.94 -18.41 -10.92
CA SER A 61 31.71 -17.72 -10.59
C SER A 61 30.75 -18.61 -9.82
N HIS A 62 30.21 -18.11 -8.74
CA HIS A 62 29.19 -18.75 -7.92
C HIS A 62 28.20 -17.69 -7.44
N SER A 63 27.04 -18.11 -6.90
CA SER A 63 26.04 -17.21 -6.30
C SER A 63 25.60 -16.05 -7.22
N LYS A 64 24.61 -16.30 -8.04
CA LYS A 64 23.95 -15.26 -8.83
C LYS A 64 22.80 -14.67 -8.02
N ASN A 65 22.83 -13.36 -7.76
CA ASN A 65 21.80 -12.62 -7.06
C ASN A 65 21.11 -11.64 -8.03
N ILE A 66 19.81 -11.49 -7.86
CA ILE A 66 19.02 -10.45 -8.56
C ILE A 66 18.22 -9.72 -7.51
N ASP A 67 18.51 -8.45 -7.37
CA ASP A 67 17.82 -7.54 -6.48
C ASP A 67 16.89 -6.64 -7.32
N VAL A 68 15.70 -6.38 -6.82
CA VAL A 68 14.68 -5.58 -7.49
C VAL A 68 14.28 -4.45 -6.56
N GLN A 69 14.17 -3.25 -7.12
CA GLN A 69 13.59 -2.10 -6.45
C GLN A 69 12.60 -1.43 -7.39
N PHE A 70 11.43 -1.09 -6.87
CA PHE A 70 10.49 -0.23 -7.55
C PHE A 70 9.90 0.77 -6.56
N ASP A 71 9.79 2.01 -7.02
CA ASP A 71 9.41 3.15 -6.22
C ASP A 71 8.06 3.67 -6.70
N ASP A 72 7.08 3.71 -5.81
CA ASP A 72 5.72 4.16 -6.11
C ASP A 72 5.49 5.58 -5.58
N ALA A 73 4.87 6.41 -6.40
CA ALA A 73 4.50 7.78 -6.05
C ALA A 73 3.23 7.85 -5.19
N ILE A 74 2.40 6.80 -5.22
CA ILE A 74 1.11 6.76 -4.53
C ILE A 74 1.05 5.51 -3.65
N MET A 75 0.89 5.74 -2.34
CA MET A 75 0.70 4.66 -1.38
C MET A 75 -0.78 4.36 -1.20
N THR A 76 -1.10 3.07 -1.12
CA THR A 76 -2.39 2.58 -0.63
C THR A 76 -2.18 1.73 0.63
N MET A 77 -3.21 1.58 1.46
CA MET A 77 -3.13 0.69 2.62
C MET A 77 -2.88 -0.76 2.20
N SER A 78 -3.41 -1.17 1.06
CA SER A 78 -3.18 -2.50 0.48
C SER A 78 -1.73 -2.68 0.04
N SER A 79 -1.11 -1.69 -0.62
CA SER A 79 0.30 -1.77 -1.01
C SER A 79 1.23 -1.86 0.20
N LEU A 80 0.90 -1.12 1.27
CA LEU A 80 1.64 -1.19 2.52
C LEU A 80 1.45 -2.55 3.22
N ALA A 81 0.25 -3.14 3.17
CA ALA A 81 -0.01 -4.48 3.71
C ALA A 81 0.84 -5.55 2.99
N VAL A 82 0.91 -5.51 1.66
CA VAL A 82 1.75 -6.41 0.86
C VAL A 82 3.23 -6.24 1.21
N LEU A 83 3.69 -5.00 1.37
CA LEU A 83 5.08 -4.70 1.71
C LEU A 83 5.48 -5.21 3.09
N THR A 84 4.60 -4.99 4.09
CA THR A 84 4.92 -5.34 5.49
C THR A 84 4.51 -6.76 5.88
N GLY A 85 3.65 -7.39 5.09
CA GLY A 85 2.97 -8.63 5.49
C GLY A 85 1.92 -8.42 6.59
N GLY A 86 1.46 -7.18 6.76
CA GLY A 86 0.47 -6.80 7.76
C GLY A 86 -0.94 -7.23 7.38
N GLU A 87 -1.81 -7.23 8.39
CA GLU A 87 -3.23 -7.51 8.25
C GLU A 87 -3.98 -6.21 8.01
N LEU A 88 -4.76 -6.14 6.93
CA LEU A 88 -5.58 -4.99 6.59
C LEU A 88 -7.04 -5.30 6.94
N ASP A 89 -7.57 -4.57 7.91
CA ASP A 89 -8.96 -4.62 8.32
C ASP A 89 -9.74 -3.40 7.79
N ILE A 90 -10.98 -3.63 7.40
CA ILE A 90 -11.93 -2.58 7.01
C ILE A 90 -13.03 -2.56 8.06
N ALA A 91 -13.39 -1.37 8.54
CA ALA A 91 -14.44 -1.22 9.53
C ALA A 91 -15.82 -1.56 8.96
N TYR A 92 -16.56 -2.41 9.67
CA TYR A 92 -17.97 -2.72 9.43
C TYR A 92 -18.67 -3.05 10.77
N ASP A 93 -19.99 -3.19 10.78
CA ASP A 93 -20.76 -3.27 12.03
C ASP A 93 -20.37 -4.43 12.96
N ALA A 94 -19.92 -5.56 12.40
CA ALA A 94 -19.42 -6.67 13.20
C ALA A 94 -17.94 -6.52 13.61
N ASN A 95 -17.19 -5.65 12.92
CA ASN A 95 -15.77 -5.36 13.20
C ASN A 95 -15.55 -3.86 13.19
N LYS A 96 -15.94 -3.19 14.27
CA LYS A 96 -15.71 -1.76 14.45
C LYS A 96 -14.24 -1.49 14.78
N ILE A 97 -13.69 -0.48 14.14
CA ILE A 97 -12.32 -0.01 14.39
C ILE A 97 -12.37 1.22 15.30
N THR A 98 -11.50 1.22 16.31
CA THR A 98 -11.41 2.30 17.28
C THR A 98 -10.36 3.33 16.84
N MET A 99 -10.74 4.62 16.89
CA MET A 99 -9.83 5.74 16.71
C MET A 99 -9.83 6.66 17.92
N THR A 100 -8.72 7.35 18.13
CA THR A 100 -8.62 8.43 19.12
C THR A 100 -8.86 9.77 18.43
N ASN A 101 -9.78 10.57 18.98
CA ASN A 101 -10.00 11.93 18.52
C ASN A 101 -9.49 12.95 19.53
N THR A 102 -9.06 14.09 19.01
CA THR A 102 -8.62 15.24 19.78
C THR A 102 -9.23 16.50 19.18
N GLU A 103 -10.10 17.15 19.89
CA GLU A 103 -10.74 18.37 19.42
C GLU A 103 -10.73 19.48 20.46
N ILE A 104 -10.97 20.73 20.01
CA ILE A 104 -11.08 21.90 20.87
C ILE A 104 -12.53 22.25 21.01
N VAL A 105 -13.04 22.24 22.26
CA VAL A 105 -14.39 22.63 22.60
C VAL A 105 -14.35 23.92 23.39
N THR A 106 -15.26 24.85 23.06
CA THR A 106 -15.45 26.09 23.83
C THR A 106 -16.71 25.96 24.65
N LEU A 107 -16.57 26.06 25.98
CA LEU A 107 -17.69 26.04 26.92
C LEU A 107 -18.10 27.47 27.26
N ALA A 108 -19.40 27.72 27.23
CA ALA A 108 -20.01 28.95 27.75
C ALA A 108 -20.23 28.85 29.27
N GLU A 109 -20.60 29.98 29.91
CA GLU A 109 -20.71 30.06 31.35
C GLU A 109 -21.81 29.16 31.98
N ASN A 110 -22.82 28.83 31.16
CA ASN A 110 -23.98 28.03 31.60
C ASN A 110 -24.03 26.64 30.94
N ASP A 111 -22.98 26.25 30.27
CA ASP A 111 -22.95 24.90 29.65
C ASP A 111 -22.82 23.83 30.74
N GLU A 112 -23.70 22.86 30.71
CA GLU A 112 -23.69 21.70 31.60
C GLU A 112 -23.03 20.47 30.95
N ASN A 113 -22.81 20.51 29.61
CA ASN A 113 -22.34 19.41 28.82
C ASN A 113 -21.20 19.82 27.89
N VAL A 114 -20.29 18.89 27.64
CA VAL A 114 -19.37 18.91 26.52
C VAL A 114 -20.01 18.18 25.36
N VAL A 115 -20.12 18.83 24.21
CA VAL A 115 -20.62 18.22 22.96
C VAL A 115 -19.43 17.88 22.08
N LEU A 116 -19.29 16.61 21.75
CA LEU A 116 -18.22 16.05 20.94
C LEU A 116 -18.67 15.94 19.48
N SER A 117 -17.72 16.01 18.54
CA SER A 117 -18.00 15.80 17.13
C SER A 117 -18.38 14.36 16.81
N GLU A 118 -17.84 13.40 17.56
CA GLU A 118 -18.11 11.97 17.42
C GLU A 118 -18.68 11.38 18.72
N LYS A 119 -19.36 10.24 18.61
CA LYS A 119 -19.83 9.50 19.78
C LYS A 119 -18.65 8.81 20.45
N ALA A 120 -18.31 9.24 21.67
CA ALA A 120 -17.27 8.58 22.44
C ALA A 120 -17.66 7.11 22.74
N LYS A 121 -16.68 6.24 22.64
CA LYS A 121 -16.84 4.78 22.78
C LYS A 121 -17.28 4.39 24.19
N LYS A 122 -18.23 3.46 24.26
CA LYS A 122 -18.63 2.81 25.50
C LYS A 122 -17.44 2.12 26.18
N GLY A 123 -17.35 2.24 27.49
CA GLY A 123 -16.31 1.58 28.30
C GLY A 123 -14.99 2.36 28.38
N THR A 124 -14.89 3.51 27.71
CA THR A 124 -13.70 4.37 27.74
C THR A 124 -13.91 5.61 28.60
N PHE A 125 -12.82 6.33 28.87
CA PHE A 125 -12.85 7.60 29.58
C PHE A 125 -12.70 8.75 28.58
N VAL A 126 -13.39 9.85 28.86
CA VAL A 126 -13.19 11.13 28.16
C VAL A 126 -12.28 12.00 29.01
N TYR A 127 -11.24 12.53 28.40
CA TYR A 127 -10.29 13.44 29.05
C TYR A 127 -10.55 14.86 28.56
N ILE A 128 -10.48 15.81 29.46
CA ILE A 128 -10.64 17.23 29.16
C ILE A 128 -9.46 18.02 29.76
N GLY A 129 -8.81 18.79 28.93
CA GLY A 129 -7.67 19.63 29.30
C GLY A 129 -7.98 21.11 29.15
N LYS A 130 -7.88 21.91 30.21
CA LYS A 130 -8.07 23.35 30.17
C LYS A 130 -6.96 23.99 29.32
N MET A 131 -7.35 24.81 28.37
CA MET A 131 -6.40 25.58 27.56
C MET A 131 -6.18 26.97 28.15
N VAL A 132 -4.92 27.37 28.28
CA VAL A 132 -4.48 28.70 28.65
C VAL A 132 -3.41 29.11 27.66
N ASP A 133 -3.59 30.25 27.01
CA ASP A 133 -2.68 30.78 25.99
C ASP A 133 -2.34 29.77 24.88
N GLY A 134 -3.34 28.97 24.46
CA GLY A 134 -3.17 27.96 23.41
C GLY A 134 -2.51 26.64 23.85
N VAL A 135 -2.15 26.50 25.12
CA VAL A 135 -1.49 25.32 25.68
C VAL A 135 -2.43 24.64 26.67
N VAL A 136 -2.40 23.30 26.69
CA VAL A 136 -3.12 22.51 27.71
C VAL A 136 -2.39 22.64 29.06
N SER A 137 -3.04 23.25 30.06
CA SER A 137 -2.43 23.51 31.36
C SER A 137 -2.66 22.38 32.35
N THR A 138 -3.89 21.90 32.44
CA THR A 138 -4.29 20.83 33.38
C THR A 138 -5.27 19.90 32.65
N VAL A 139 -5.20 18.60 32.96
CA VAL A 139 -6.07 17.59 32.36
C VAL A 139 -6.82 16.85 33.45
N THR A 140 -8.11 16.62 33.25
CA THR A 140 -8.93 15.73 34.07
C THR A 140 -9.67 14.73 33.17
N ARG A 141 -10.39 13.79 33.76
CA ARG A 141 -11.18 12.79 33.05
C ARG A 141 -12.52 12.55 33.70
N THR A 142 -13.41 11.85 32.99
CA THR A 142 -14.65 11.35 33.60
C THR A 142 -14.34 10.43 34.80
N GLU A 143 -15.15 10.51 35.83
CA GLU A 143 -14.98 9.70 37.08
C GLU A 143 -15.14 8.21 36.78
N LYS A 144 -16.03 7.88 35.84
CA LYS A 144 -16.34 6.51 35.42
C LYS A 144 -16.18 6.41 33.90
N ALA A 145 -15.90 5.22 33.44
CA ALA A 145 -15.97 4.89 32.02
C ALA A 145 -17.43 5.07 31.54
N LEU A 146 -17.58 5.47 30.26
CA LEU A 146 -18.90 5.69 29.68
C LEU A 146 -19.73 4.41 29.68
N ALA A 147 -20.97 4.50 30.15
CA ALA A 147 -21.90 3.37 30.17
C ALA A 147 -22.45 3.05 28.77
N GLU A 148 -22.53 4.07 27.91
CA GLU A 148 -23.05 4.01 26.54
C GLU A 148 -22.24 4.92 25.63
N GLU A 149 -22.31 4.69 24.31
CA GLU A 149 -21.75 5.61 23.31
C GLU A 149 -22.50 6.94 23.38
N SER A 150 -21.77 8.04 23.51
CA SER A 150 -22.37 9.38 23.60
C SER A 150 -21.48 10.45 23.02
N ASN A 151 -22.07 11.41 22.33
CA ASN A 151 -21.41 12.64 21.92
C ASN A 151 -21.65 13.80 22.92
N THR A 152 -22.46 13.57 23.96
CA THR A 152 -22.78 14.58 24.96
C THR A 152 -22.35 14.05 26.32
N ILE A 153 -21.38 14.72 26.93
CA ILE A 153 -20.79 14.34 28.21
C ILE A 153 -21.09 15.43 29.23
N THR A 154 -21.76 15.05 30.32
CA THR A 154 -22.11 15.99 31.40
C THR A 154 -20.85 16.45 32.11
N LEU A 155 -20.68 17.75 32.32
CA LEU A 155 -19.52 18.34 33.01
C LEU A 155 -19.36 17.84 34.44
N SER A 156 -20.46 17.56 35.14
CA SER A 156 -20.45 17.00 36.48
C SER A 156 -19.90 15.58 36.57
N SER A 157 -19.77 14.88 35.41
CA SER A 157 -19.17 13.54 35.36
C SER A 157 -17.63 13.53 35.37
N PHE A 158 -17.00 14.70 35.21
CA PHE A 158 -15.56 14.83 35.29
C PHE A 158 -15.05 14.98 36.73
N HIS A 159 -13.88 14.40 37.00
CA HIS A 159 -13.16 14.73 38.21
C HIS A 159 -12.87 16.24 38.26
N LEU A 160 -12.77 16.76 39.44
CA LEU A 160 -12.38 18.16 39.65
C LEU A 160 -10.94 18.37 39.14
N PHE A 161 -10.69 19.53 38.55
CA PHE A 161 -9.31 19.95 38.27
C PHE A 161 -8.54 20.16 39.59
N ASP A 162 -7.23 20.15 39.53
CA ASP A 162 -6.37 20.53 40.66
C ASP A 162 -6.82 21.87 41.23
N GLY A 163 -7.12 21.89 42.52
CA GLY A 163 -7.72 23.04 43.18
C GLY A 163 -9.23 22.97 43.41
N GLY A 164 -9.88 21.85 43.04
CA GLY A 164 -11.29 21.57 43.40
C GLY A 164 -12.32 22.28 42.50
N ALA A 165 -11.95 22.68 41.30
CA ALA A 165 -12.84 23.37 40.36
C ALA A 165 -13.41 22.42 39.30
N GLN A 166 -14.74 22.51 39.07
CA GLN A 166 -15.37 21.94 37.86
C GLN A 166 -14.94 22.69 36.60
N PRO A 167 -14.99 22.05 35.40
CA PRO A 167 -14.85 22.74 34.13
C PRO A 167 -15.86 23.91 34.06
N LYS A 168 -15.36 25.09 33.70
CA LYS A 168 -16.15 26.33 33.56
C LYS A 168 -15.98 26.89 32.15
N ALA A 169 -16.61 28.04 31.88
CA ALA A 169 -16.44 28.75 30.61
C ALA A 169 -14.95 28.86 30.22
N GLY A 170 -14.67 28.59 28.95
CA GLY A 170 -13.31 28.60 28.40
C GLY A 170 -13.08 27.58 27.30
N GLN A 171 -11.85 27.56 26.79
CA GLN A 171 -11.46 26.59 25.79
C GLN A 171 -10.82 25.36 26.42
N TYR A 172 -11.19 24.22 25.91
CA TYR A 172 -10.73 22.92 26.38
C TYR A 172 -10.32 22.06 25.21
N ARG A 173 -9.23 21.30 25.38
CA ARG A 173 -8.89 20.21 24.48
C ARG A 173 -9.45 18.92 25.05
N VAL A 174 -10.25 18.22 24.26
CA VAL A 174 -10.91 16.98 24.64
C VAL A 174 -10.27 15.83 23.89
N PHE A 175 -10.00 14.73 24.58
CA PHE A 175 -9.40 13.52 24.05
C PHE A 175 -10.34 12.35 24.36
N TYR A 176 -10.70 11.58 23.37
CA TYR A 176 -11.59 10.44 23.55
C TYR A 176 -11.40 9.42 22.42
N GLU A 177 -11.86 8.23 22.66
CA GLU A 177 -11.93 7.16 21.68
C GLU A 177 -13.33 7.07 21.10
N TYR A 178 -13.44 6.78 19.82
CA TYR A 178 -14.69 6.53 19.14
C TYR A 178 -14.55 5.34 18.18
N GLU A 179 -15.65 4.73 17.79
CA GLU A 179 -15.68 3.57 16.89
C GLU A 179 -16.39 3.92 15.61
N LEU A 180 -15.83 3.43 14.50
CA LEU A 180 -16.49 3.44 13.21
C LEU A 180 -16.73 2.00 12.74
N GLY A 181 -17.94 1.75 12.27
CA GLY A 181 -18.36 0.54 11.58
C GLY A 181 -18.65 0.80 10.12
N THR A 182 -19.69 0.17 9.59
CA THR A 182 -20.15 0.36 8.22
C THR A 182 -20.42 1.83 7.91
N PRO A 183 -19.99 2.33 6.74
CA PRO A 183 -20.31 3.69 6.32
C PRO A 183 -21.82 3.92 6.29
N THR A 184 -22.27 4.98 6.96
CA THR A 184 -23.66 5.40 7.00
C THR A 184 -23.77 6.90 6.80
N ALA A 185 -24.95 7.41 6.44
CA ALA A 185 -25.18 8.83 6.35
C ALA A 185 -24.93 9.55 7.69
N GLU A 186 -25.16 8.88 8.82
CA GLU A 186 -24.93 9.43 10.17
C GLU A 186 -23.44 9.65 10.46
N ASN A 187 -22.56 8.76 9.98
CA ASN A 187 -21.11 8.92 10.13
C ASN A 187 -20.44 9.58 8.92
N GLY A 188 -21.23 10.23 8.06
CA GLY A 188 -20.75 10.94 6.87
C GLY A 188 -20.22 10.03 5.77
N ASN A 189 -20.66 8.77 5.69
CA ASN A 189 -20.18 7.76 4.74
C ASN A 189 -18.65 7.55 4.79
N ARG A 190 -18.06 7.62 5.99
CA ARG A 190 -16.61 7.47 6.18
C ARG A 190 -16.23 6.00 6.26
N ASN A 191 -15.27 5.62 5.43
CA ASN A 191 -14.59 4.33 5.52
C ASN A 191 -13.37 4.44 6.43
N LEU A 192 -13.20 3.47 7.31
CA LEU A 192 -12.01 3.32 8.12
C LEU A 192 -11.34 1.98 7.82
N SER A 193 -10.06 2.03 7.53
CA SER A 193 -9.22 0.85 7.40
C SER A 193 -8.05 0.94 8.38
N GLU A 194 -7.70 -0.19 8.96
CA GLU A 194 -6.58 -0.34 9.88
C GLU A 194 -5.59 -1.36 9.33
N LEU A 195 -4.33 -1.01 9.29
CA LEU A 195 -3.25 -1.93 8.97
C LEU A 195 -2.48 -2.24 10.24
N THR A 196 -2.50 -3.50 10.64
CA THR A 196 -1.74 -3.98 11.79
C THR A 196 -0.51 -4.74 11.33
N VAL A 197 0.68 -4.23 11.68
CA VAL A 197 1.96 -4.92 11.42
C VAL A 197 2.32 -5.74 12.64
N LEU A 198 2.31 -7.05 12.50
CA LEU A 198 2.63 -8.01 13.57
C LEU A 198 4.11 -8.39 13.55
N ALA A 199 4.68 -8.63 14.72
CA ALA A 199 6.10 -8.94 14.87
C ALA A 199 6.51 -10.31 14.29
N ASP A 200 5.57 -11.20 14.10
CA ASP A 200 5.74 -12.57 13.59
C ASP A 200 5.31 -12.75 12.14
N LYS A 201 4.78 -11.70 11.50
CA LYS A 201 4.38 -11.70 10.10
C LYS A 201 5.36 -10.89 9.25
N PHE A 202 5.72 -11.44 8.13
CA PHE A 202 6.71 -10.88 7.22
C PHE A 202 6.14 -10.76 5.81
N ALA A 203 6.71 -9.85 5.03
CA ALA A 203 6.40 -9.67 3.62
C ALA A 203 6.40 -11.00 2.88
N GLY A 204 5.46 -11.17 1.96
CA GLY A 204 5.26 -12.40 1.20
C GLY A 204 6.34 -12.65 0.14
N THR A 205 6.15 -13.77 -0.55
CA THR A 205 6.88 -14.08 -1.78
C THR A 205 5.86 -14.13 -2.90
N TYR A 206 6.12 -13.41 -3.98
CA TYR A 206 5.18 -13.21 -5.07
C TYR A 206 5.81 -13.54 -6.41
N ARG A 207 5.01 -13.84 -7.41
CA ARG A 207 5.43 -13.80 -8.81
C ARG A 207 5.31 -12.37 -9.28
N PHE A 208 6.39 -11.81 -9.75
CA PHE A 208 6.48 -10.44 -10.27
C PHE A 208 6.39 -10.45 -11.79
N ILE A 209 5.53 -9.62 -12.33
CA ILE A 209 5.45 -9.31 -13.77
C ILE A 209 5.57 -7.80 -13.92
N GLY A 210 6.57 -7.37 -14.67
CA GLY A 210 6.78 -5.97 -15.04
C GLY A 210 6.64 -5.81 -16.56
N ASP A 211 5.71 -4.99 -17.00
CA ASP A 211 5.47 -4.69 -18.41
C ASP A 211 5.97 -3.29 -18.72
N THR A 212 6.77 -3.15 -19.78
CA THR A 212 7.32 -1.87 -20.22
C THR A 212 7.45 -1.81 -21.73
N LEU A 213 7.81 -0.66 -22.26
CA LEU A 213 8.05 -0.42 -23.67
C LEU A 213 9.52 -0.17 -23.94
N LEU A 214 10.03 -0.85 -24.94
CA LEU A 214 11.38 -0.62 -25.46
C LEU A 214 11.29 -0.04 -26.88
N PHE A 215 11.92 1.10 -27.10
CA PHE A 215 12.06 1.66 -28.43
C PHE A 215 13.04 0.83 -29.23
N ASN A 216 12.58 0.31 -30.34
CA ASN A 216 13.38 -0.47 -31.29
C ASN A 216 13.99 0.48 -32.32
N GLN A 217 15.31 0.67 -32.27
CA GLN A 217 16.02 1.57 -33.17
C GLN A 217 15.90 1.15 -34.66
N TYR A 218 15.68 -0.14 -34.94
CA TYR A 218 15.62 -0.65 -36.31
C TYR A 218 14.26 -0.39 -36.97
N THR A 219 13.17 -0.58 -36.24
CA THR A 219 11.80 -0.38 -36.77
C THR A 219 11.28 1.04 -36.54
N GLY A 220 11.88 1.78 -35.60
CA GLY A 220 11.37 3.08 -35.12
C GLY A 220 10.09 2.98 -34.31
N MET A 221 9.71 1.79 -33.84
CA MET A 221 8.48 1.50 -33.10
C MET A 221 8.82 1.03 -31.67
N ASN A 222 7.84 1.10 -30.79
CA ASN A 222 7.96 0.54 -29.45
C ASN A 222 7.55 -0.93 -29.44
N ASP A 223 8.41 -1.78 -28.95
CA ASP A 223 8.13 -3.20 -28.69
C ASP A 223 7.71 -3.38 -27.23
N ILE A 224 6.81 -4.33 -26.97
CA ILE A 224 6.40 -4.69 -25.60
C ILE A 224 7.48 -5.56 -25.00
N PHE A 225 7.94 -5.17 -23.81
CA PHE A 225 8.94 -5.91 -23.07
C PHE A 225 8.40 -6.28 -21.69
N GLN A 226 8.42 -7.57 -21.43
CA GLN A 226 7.95 -8.14 -20.15
C GLN A 226 9.10 -8.74 -19.37
N ILE A 227 9.13 -8.44 -18.10
CA ILE A 227 10.07 -8.97 -17.12
C ILE A 227 9.29 -9.84 -16.13
N GLU A 228 9.63 -11.09 -16.03
CA GLU A 228 9.03 -12.00 -15.06
C GLU A 228 10.07 -12.49 -14.06
N ILE A 229 9.77 -12.38 -12.77
CA ILE A 229 10.51 -13.02 -11.69
C ILE A 229 9.56 -14.02 -11.03
N PRO A 230 9.79 -15.33 -11.25
CA PRO A 230 8.87 -16.37 -10.78
C PRO A 230 8.66 -16.39 -9.27
N LYS A 231 9.71 -16.06 -8.50
CA LYS A 231 9.67 -15.98 -7.03
C LYS A 231 10.43 -14.75 -6.56
N LEU A 232 9.74 -13.64 -6.29
CA LEU A 232 10.28 -12.43 -5.70
C LEU A 232 9.92 -12.39 -4.21
N LYS A 233 10.91 -12.49 -3.34
CA LYS A 233 10.75 -12.26 -1.89
C LYS A 233 10.89 -10.78 -1.61
N LEU A 234 9.84 -10.13 -1.12
CA LEU A 234 9.90 -8.75 -0.66
C LEU A 234 10.69 -8.67 0.66
N ASP A 235 11.46 -7.60 0.81
CA ASP A 235 12.31 -7.35 1.98
C ASP A 235 11.48 -7.00 3.23
N GLY A 236 10.32 -6.36 3.04
CA GLY A 236 9.48 -5.90 4.14
C GLY A 236 10.01 -4.65 4.86
N SER A 237 11.16 -4.13 4.43
CA SER A 237 11.70 -2.87 4.94
C SER A 237 10.93 -1.71 4.33
N PHE A 238 10.44 -0.80 5.16
CA PHE A 238 9.79 0.41 4.71
C PHE A 238 10.30 1.62 5.49
N SER A 239 10.24 2.78 4.85
CA SER A 239 10.54 4.06 5.47
C SER A 239 9.37 5.00 5.22
N PHE A 240 8.85 5.57 6.29
CA PHE A 240 7.74 6.51 6.24
C PHE A 240 8.20 7.85 6.82
N SER A 241 8.20 8.88 5.99
CA SER A 241 8.63 10.23 6.39
C SER A 241 7.56 11.23 5.98
N LEU A 242 6.99 11.93 6.96
CA LEU A 242 6.04 13.02 6.74
C LEU A 242 6.76 14.35 6.93
N ASN A 243 7.03 15.02 5.83
CA ASN A 243 7.67 16.34 5.82
C ASN A 243 6.67 17.42 5.44
N ALA A 244 6.79 18.59 6.05
CA ALA A 244 6.00 19.77 5.67
C ALA A 244 6.45 20.39 4.32
N ALA A 245 7.39 19.75 3.64
CA ALA A 245 7.88 20.16 2.32
C ALA A 245 6.90 19.75 1.20
N THR A 246 7.01 20.44 0.07
CA THR A 246 6.18 20.21 -1.13
C THR A 246 6.57 18.97 -1.94
N GLU A 247 7.56 18.20 -1.50
CA GLU A 247 7.99 16.99 -2.19
C GLU A 247 7.12 15.80 -1.78
N ALA A 248 6.63 15.07 -2.77
CA ALA A 248 5.87 13.85 -2.55
C ALA A 248 6.75 12.78 -1.89
N VAL A 249 6.19 12.08 -0.91
CA VAL A 249 6.87 10.92 -0.31
C VAL A 249 6.77 9.76 -1.28
N VAL A 250 7.91 9.16 -1.60
CA VAL A 250 8.01 7.99 -2.48
C VAL A 250 8.12 6.74 -1.62
N PHE A 251 7.38 5.70 -1.99
CA PHE A 251 7.40 4.40 -1.31
C PHE A 251 8.24 3.42 -2.11
N SER A 252 9.33 2.95 -1.48
CA SER A 252 10.24 2.01 -2.10
C SER A 252 9.91 0.58 -1.68
N PHE A 253 9.70 -0.26 -2.67
CA PHE A 253 9.60 -1.70 -2.52
C PHE A 253 10.92 -2.33 -2.94
N LYS A 254 11.46 -3.20 -2.10
CA LYS A 254 12.68 -3.94 -2.38
C LYS A 254 12.42 -5.42 -2.26
N GLY A 255 13.08 -6.19 -3.10
CA GLY A 255 12.96 -7.63 -3.05
C GLY A 255 14.13 -8.32 -3.70
N LYS A 256 14.22 -9.61 -3.42
CA LYS A 256 15.25 -10.49 -3.96
C LYS A 256 14.62 -11.64 -4.73
N ALA A 257 15.11 -11.87 -5.94
CA ALA A 257 14.67 -13.01 -6.72
C ALA A 257 15.20 -14.32 -6.08
N LEU A 258 14.28 -15.24 -5.87
CA LEU A 258 14.58 -16.60 -5.42
C LEU A 258 14.49 -17.56 -6.61
N ARG A 259 15.29 -18.58 -6.57
CA ARG A 259 15.25 -19.67 -7.54
C ARG A 259 13.88 -20.36 -7.51
N ASP A 260 13.27 -20.55 -8.67
CA ASP A 260 12.09 -21.41 -8.82
C ASP A 260 12.48 -22.90 -8.93
N ASP A 261 11.49 -23.75 -9.14
CA ASP A 261 11.69 -25.20 -9.23
C ASP A 261 12.40 -25.63 -10.52
N LEU A 262 12.40 -24.76 -11.55
CA LEU A 262 13.11 -24.95 -12.82
C LEU A 262 14.53 -24.34 -12.81
N GLY A 263 14.92 -23.68 -11.72
CA GLY A 263 16.23 -23.03 -11.60
C GLY A 263 16.26 -21.60 -12.14
N GLN A 264 15.10 -21.01 -12.46
CA GLN A 264 15.00 -19.70 -13.05
C GLN A 264 14.97 -18.61 -11.95
N LEU A 265 15.64 -17.49 -12.21
CA LEU A 265 15.60 -16.29 -11.34
C LEU A 265 14.80 -15.17 -12.00
N ILE A 266 15.01 -14.97 -13.30
CA ILE A 266 14.37 -13.90 -14.08
C ILE A 266 14.21 -14.36 -15.51
N ILE A 267 13.11 -13.94 -16.15
CA ILE A 267 12.78 -14.24 -17.53
C ILE A 267 12.46 -12.92 -18.21
N PHE A 268 13.12 -12.69 -19.35
CA PHE A 268 12.84 -11.53 -20.18
C PHE A 268 12.11 -11.99 -21.45
N ARG A 269 11.00 -11.32 -21.80
CA ARG A 269 10.25 -11.56 -23.03
C ARG A 269 10.14 -10.27 -23.81
N ASN A 270 10.39 -10.35 -25.11
CA ASN A 270 10.23 -9.23 -26.00
C ASN A 270 9.24 -9.62 -27.11
N LEU A 271 8.13 -8.88 -27.19
CA LEU A 271 7.14 -9.03 -28.25
C LEU A 271 7.39 -7.96 -29.30
N ASN A 272 8.05 -8.34 -30.40
CA ASN A 272 8.29 -7.46 -31.52
C ASN A 272 6.99 -7.23 -32.29
N GLN A 273 6.66 -5.98 -32.54
CA GLN A 273 5.63 -5.63 -33.50
C GLN A 273 6.30 -5.64 -34.88
N GLU A 274 5.97 -6.63 -35.71
CA GLU A 274 6.37 -6.58 -37.12
C GLU A 274 5.60 -5.45 -37.81
N SER A 275 6.34 -4.54 -38.47
CA SER A 275 5.76 -3.54 -39.35
C SER A 275 4.89 -4.27 -40.38
N LYS A 276 3.57 -4.10 -40.33
CA LYS A 276 2.70 -4.50 -41.43
C LYS A 276 3.12 -3.67 -42.63
N THR A 277 3.84 -4.32 -43.54
CA THR A 277 4.23 -3.73 -44.82
C THR A 277 2.96 -3.42 -45.60
N GLY A 278 2.61 -2.16 -45.70
CA GLY A 278 1.54 -1.66 -46.55
C GLY A 278 0.26 -1.24 -45.85
N GLY A 279 0.14 0.05 -45.62
CA GLY A 279 -1.13 0.69 -45.31
C GLY A 279 -1.02 1.73 -44.17
N ASP A 280 -0.91 2.98 -44.61
CA ASP A 280 -1.26 4.19 -43.87
C ASP A 280 -0.49 4.44 -42.56
N LEU A 281 0.59 5.21 -42.69
CA LEU A 281 1.22 5.92 -41.56
C LEU A 281 0.29 7.03 -41.08
N GLY A 282 -0.81 6.67 -40.44
CA GLY A 282 -1.60 7.56 -39.62
C GLY A 282 -0.72 8.05 -38.50
N SER A 283 -0.52 9.37 -38.42
CA SER A 283 0.16 10.09 -37.35
C SER A 283 -0.18 9.46 -35.98
N GLY A 284 0.77 8.71 -35.42
CA GLY A 284 0.62 8.06 -34.12
C GLY A 284 0.47 9.09 -33.02
N GLN A 285 -0.73 9.53 -32.81
CA GLN A 285 -1.14 10.16 -31.56
C GLN A 285 -1.12 9.06 -30.51
N PHE A 286 -0.31 9.23 -29.49
CA PHE A 286 -0.26 8.40 -28.30
C PHE A 286 -1.66 8.45 -27.64
N ASP A 287 -2.52 7.52 -28.05
CA ASP A 287 -3.82 7.34 -27.44
C ASP A 287 -3.63 6.43 -26.24
N GLY A 288 -3.77 6.97 -25.04
CA GLY A 288 -3.61 6.29 -23.75
C GLY A 288 -4.55 5.10 -23.53
N ARG A 289 -4.72 4.26 -24.53
CA ARG A 289 -5.59 3.08 -24.53
C ARG A 289 -4.80 1.79 -24.46
N TYR A 290 -3.95 1.65 -23.44
CA TYR A 290 -3.52 0.31 -23.04
C TYR A 290 -4.64 -0.49 -22.35
N ASN A 291 -5.86 0.05 -22.23
CA ASN A 291 -6.98 -0.53 -21.50
C ASN A 291 -8.00 -1.27 -22.35
N LYS A 292 -7.58 -1.91 -23.46
CA LYS A 292 -8.50 -2.87 -24.11
C LYS A 292 -7.77 -4.11 -24.59
N LEU A 293 -7.26 -4.93 -23.68
CA LEU A 293 -7.47 -6.36 -23.87
C LEU A 293 -8.99 -6.55 -23.94
N PRO A 294 -9.55 -7.25 -24.96
CA PRO A 294 -10.97 -7.52 -24.96
C PRO A 294 -11.31 -8.20 -23.65
N ALA A 295 -12.21 -7.59 -22.90
CA ALA A 295 -12.79 -8.22 -21.72
C ALA A 295 -13.37 -9.54 -22.20
N LYS A 296 -12.63 -10.62 -22.02
CA LYS A 296 -13.21 -11.94 -22.07
C LYS A 296 -14.05 -11.97 -20.81
N GLU A 297 -15.37 -11.94 -20.98
CA GLU A 297 -16.28 -12.23 -19.87
C GLU A 297 -15.83 -13.57 -19.26
N VAL A 298 -15.09 -13.48 -18.19
CA VAL A 298 -14.83 -14.63 -17.32
C VAL A 298 -16.01 -14.67 -16.38
N THR A 299 -17.04 -15.43 -16.72
CA THR A 299 -18.07 -15.82 -15.78
C THR A 299 -17.39 -16.74 -14.78
N ILE A 300 -17.01 -16.19 -13.62
CA ILE A 300 -16.50 -16.99 -12.51
C ILE A 300 -17.75 -17.53 -11.80
N ASP A 301 -18.02 -18.80 -12.02
CA ASP A 301 -19.03 -19.55 -11.26
C ASP A 301 -18.39 -19.82 -9.87
N ILE A 302 -18.65 -18.93 -8.92
CA ILE A 302 -18.17 -19.09 -7.55
C ILE A 302 -19.16 -20.01 -6.85
N ASP A 303 -18.82 -21.28 -6.72
CA ASP A 303 -19.54 -22.22 -5.87
C ASP A 303 -19.37 -21.78 -4.40
N ASP A 304 -20.47 -21.45 -3.76
CA ASP A 304 -20.63 -20.77 -2.45
C ASP A 304 -19.99 -21.51 -1.25
N ARG A 305 -19.18 -22.54 -1.48
CA ARG A 305 -18.70 -23.44 -0.43
C ARG A 305 -17.26 -23.21 0.04
N ASP A 306 -16.47 -22.36 -0.64
CA ASP A 306 -15.02 -22.21 -0.37
C ASP A 306 -14.58 -20.84 0.15
N ILE A 307 -15.50 -19.95 0.55
CA ILE A 307 -15.17 -18.56 0.95
C ILE A 307 -14.74 -18.44 2.43
N HIS A 308 -14.64 -19.52 3.19
CA HIS A 308 -14.52 -19.43 4.64
C HIS A 308 -13.09 -19.39 5.22
N ASP A 309 -12.00 -19.35 4.42
CA ASP A 309 -10.67 -19.49 5.06
C ASP A 309 -9.53 -18.57 4.55
N THR A 310 -9.78 -17.47 3.85
CA THR A 310 -8.67 -16.61 3.39
C THR A 310 -8.72 -15.13 3.76
N GLY A 311 -9.67 -14.66 4.57
CA GLY A 311 -9.62 -13.33 5.19
C GLY A 311 -9.48 -12.09 4.26
N ILE A 312 -9.54 -12.26 2.94
CA ILE A 312 -9.45 -11.16 1.98
C ILE A 312 -10.80 -11.01 1.28
N VAL A 313 -11.61 -10.07 1.74
CA VAL A 313 -12.88 -9.71 1.10
C VAL A 313 -12.60 -8.59 0.10
N TYR A 314 -12.80 -8.87 -1.20
CA TYR A 314 -12.83 -7.83 -2.22
C TYR A 314 -14.22 -7.19 -2.26
N PRO A 315 -14.32 -5.85 -2.41
CA PRO A 315 -15.61 -5.21 -2.56
C PRO A 315 -16.23 -5.59 -3.93
N ILE A 316 -17.40 -6.24 -3.88
CA ILE A 316 -18.24 -6.46 -5.06
C ILE A 316 -19.00 -5.14 -5.29
N HIS A 317 -18.75 -4.49 -6.42
CA HIS A 317 -19.61 -3.42 -6.90
C HIS A 317 -20.85 -4.04 -7.55
N ASP A 318 -21.97 -3.99 -6.86
CA ASP A 318 -23.28 -4.21 -7.47
C ASP A 318 -23.66 -2.95 -8.26
N GLU A 319 -23.55 -3.01 -9.58
CA GLU A 319 -24.26 -2.07 -10.45
C GLU A 319 -25.72 -2.50 -10.52
N GLU A 320 -26.58 -1.86 -9.75
CA GLU A 320 -28.03 -1.92 -10.00
C GLU A 320 -28.35 -1.25 -11.34
N ALA A 321 -28.74 -2.08 -12.29
CA ALA A 321 -29.38 -1.62 -13.52
C ALA A 321 -30.76 -1.07 -13.19
N SER A 322 -30.92 0.27 -13.26
CA SER A 322 -32.22 0.91 -13.28
C SER A 322 -32.83 0.81 -14.67
N ALA A 323 -34.00 0.20 -14.73
CA ALA A 323 -34.96 0.26 -15.85
C ALA A 323 -35.56 1.67 -16.01
#